data_bf9cfc6f5efcb2a0351553bbadf2a079
#
_entry.id   bf9cfc6f5efcb2a0351553bbadf2a079
#
_cell.length_a   1.000
_cell.length_b   1.000
_cell.length_c   1.000
_cell.angle_alpha   90.00
_cell.angle_beta   90.00
_cell.angle_gamma   90.00
#
_symmetry.space_group_name_H-M   'P 1'
#
loop_
_entity.id
_entity.type
_entity.pdbx_description
1 polymer ?
#
loop_
_entity_poly.entity_id
_entity_poly.type
_entity_poly.pdbx_seq_one_letter_code
_entity_poly.pdbx_strand_id
1 'polypeptide(L)'
;FLFITTIWYGCMPSHTKPVDPLAGSEIPVEWEALDQNISVSNDQNVTYWMDSFENKWLNEAVFTAWSANPSLVAMAEQTLARGEEAVIAGASILPQANVGMNGSRSKRNLIGFGFPNGSTSFTTESFSSGINLSWEIDLWGKLRDQRNSAKKRFEGAQADYEGARLSLAGQVARAWYGIVESEQQLELAEQMTETFEKNQAFIANRFVNGLASSLENDLATSAL
;
A
#
# COMPACT_ATOMS: atom_id res chain seq x y z
N PHE A 1 -28.68 -57.18 -20.02
CA PHE A 1 -27.89 -56.17 -19.27
C PHE A 1 -27.86 -54.88 -20.04
N LEU A 2 -28.70 -53.94 -19.62
CA LEU A 2 -28.78 -52.60 -20.22
C LEU A 2 -27.84 -51.70 -19.45
N PHE A 3 -26.74 -51.23 -20.07
CA PHE A 3 -25.85 -50.20 -19.51
C PHE A 3 -26.50 -48.84 -19.77
N ILE A 4 -27.03 -48.20 -18.70
CA ILE A 4 -27.48 -46.80 -18.71
C ILE A 4 -26.24 -45.96 -18.48
N THR A 5 -25.66 -45.37 -19.52
CA THR A 5 -24.64 -44.35 -19.45
C THR A 5 -25.29 -43.01 -19.10
N THR A 6 -25.30 -42.64 -17.81
CA THR A 6 -25.67 -41.29 -17.39
C THR A 6 -24.52 -40.35 -17.75
N ILE A 7 -24.72 -39.55 -18.79
CA ILE A 7 -23.81 -38.42 -19.12
C ILE A 7 -24.05 -37.34 -18.10
N TRP A 8 -23.12 -37.21 -17.16
CA TRP A 8 -23.07 -36.05 -16.26
C TRP A 8 -22.54 -34.86 -17.06
N TYR A 9 -23.45 -33.94 -17.44
CA TYR A 9 -23.07 -32.60 -17.85
C TYR A 9 -22.55 -31.87 -16.63
N GLY A 10 -21.23 -31.93 -16.39
CA GLY A 10 -20.54 -31.05 -15.43
C GLY A 10 -20.62 -29.61 -15.96
N CYS A 11 -21.14 -28.68 -15.17
CA CYS A 11 -20.98 -27.25 -15.45
C CYS A 11 -19.48 -26.94 -15.59
N MET A 12 -19.00 -26.83 -16.84
CA MET A 12 -17.75 -26.18 -17.13
C MET A 12 -17.90 -24.71 -16.64
N PRO A 13 -17.05 -24.21 -15.75
CA PRO A 13 -17.01 -22.78 -15.51
C PRO A 13 -16.67 -22.12 -16.84
N SER A 14 -17.63 -21.37 -17.40
CA SER A 14 -17.35 -20.52 -18.54
C SER A 14 -16.21 -19.61 -18.12
N HIS A 15 -15.11 -19.60 -18.87
CA HIS A 15 -14.11 -18.55 -18.79
C HIS A 15 -14.86 -17.23 -19.04
N THR A 16 -15.34 -16.60 -17.99
CA THR A 16 -15.84 -15.23 -18.09
C THR A 16 -14.66 -14.40 -18.55
N LYS A 17 -14.74 -13.88 -19.78
CA LYS A 17 -13.79 -12.86 -20.23
C LYS A 17 -13.72 -11.80 -19.11
N PRO A 18 -12.53 -11.28 -18.78
CA PRO A 18 -12.43 -10.18 -17.85
C PRO A 18 -13.44 -9.12 -18.28
N VAL A 19 -14.41 -8.83 -17.41
CA VAL A 19 -15.32 -7.72 -17.65
C VAL A 19 -14.44 -6.49 -17.57
N ASP A 20 -14.29 -5.77 -18.66
CA ASP A 20 -13.66 -4.47 -18.66
C ASP A 20 -14.54 -3.56 -17.77
N PRO A 21 -14.06 -3.12 -16.60
CA PRO A 21 -14.86 -2.29 -15.71
C PRO A 21 -15.24 -0.94 -16.33
N LEU A 22 -14.62 -0.59 -17.46
CA LEU A 22 -14.86 0.62 -18.23
C LEU A 22 -15.70 0.38 -19.49
N ALA A 23 -16.13 -0.89 -19.75
CA ALA A 23 -17.00 -1.22 -20.86
C ALA A 23 -18.36 -0.52 -20.69
N GLY A 24 -18.56 0.58 -21.42
CA GLY A 24 -19.78 1.39 -21.38
C GLY A 24 -19.61 2.78 -20.79
N SER A 25 -18.44 3.15 -20.27
CA SER A 25 -18.10 4.55 -20.00
C SER A 25 -17.51 5.15 -21.28
N GLU A 26 -18.19 6.14 -21.87
CA GLU A 26 -17.60 6.97 -22.90
C GLU A 26 -16.50 7.84 -22.24
N ILE A 27 -15.29 7.28 -22.12
CA ILE A 27 -14.14 8.06 -21.72
C ILE A 27 -13.79 8.92 -22.92
N PRO A 28 -13.78 10.27 -22.81
CA PRO A 28 -13.34 11.14 -23.89
C PRO A 28 -11.93 10.72 -24.37
N VAL A 29 -11.74 10.62 -25.66
CA VAL A 29 -10.44 10.28 -26.26
C VAL A 29 -9.40 11.36 -25.97
N GLU A 30 -9.87 12.60 -25.79
CA GLU A 30 -9.05 13.75 -25.39
C GLU A 30 -9.83 14.59 -24.36
N TRP A 31 -9.15 15.04 -23.31
CA TRP A 31 -9.69 15.98 -22.34
C TRP A 31 -9.46 17.39 -22.85
N GLU A 32 -10.50 18.24 -22.92
CA GLU A 32 -10.41 19.62 -23.40
C GLU A 32 -9.38 20.51 -22.65
N ALA A 33 -8.98 20.10 -21.45
CA ALA A 33 -7.98 20.78 -20.62
C ALA A 33 -6.53 20.33 -20.88
N LEU A 34 -6.29 19.34 -21.74
CA LEU A 34 -4.95 18.95 -22.14
C LEU A 34 -4.44 19.92 -23.22
N ASP A 35 -3.56 20.81 -22.83
CA ASP A 35 -2.76 21.60 -23.77
C ASP A 35 -2.06 20.62 -24.72
N GLN A 36 -2.25 20.78 -26.04
CA GLN A 36 -1.82 19.85 -27.09
C GLN A 36 -0.30 19.59 -27.15
N ASN A 37 0.47 20.22 -26.27
CA ASN A 37 1.92 20.06 -26.14
C ASN A 37 2.37 19.09 -25.03
N ILE A 38 1.44 18.54 -24.24
CA ILE A 38 1.81 17.49 -23.28
C ILE A 38 1.72 16.15 -24.00
N SER A 39 2.84 15.69 -24.55
CA SER A 39 2.97 14.29 -24.94
C SER A 39 2.82 13.44 -23.66
N VAL A 40 1.65 12.84 -23.48
CA VAL A 40 1.44 11.81 -22.45
C VAL A 40 2.34 10.64 -22.86
N SER A 41 3.57 10.67 -22.39
CA SER A 41 4.44 9.50 -22.47
C SER A 41 3.77 8.41 -21.61
N ASN A 42 3.52 7.27 -22.22
CA ASN A 42 2.92 6.10 -21.59
C ASN A 42 3.90 5.43 -20.59
N ASP A 43 4.89 6.21 -20.14
CA ASP A 43 5.89 5.81 -19.17
C ASP A 43 5.27 5.98 -17.78
N GLN A 44 4.80 4.87 -17.21
CA GLN A 44 4.17 4.77 -15.89
C GLN A 44 5.16 5.08 -14.74
N ASN A 45 6.15 5.91 -15.01
CA ASN A 45 7.14 6.26 -14.01
C ASN A 45 6.56 7.31 -13.07
N VAL A 46 6.26 6.91 -11.84
CA VAL A 46 5.74 7.78 -10.75
C VAL A 46 6.60 9.04 -10.54
N THR A 47 7.81 9.08 -11.06
CA THR A 47 8.78 10.16 -10.93
C THR A 47 8.55 11.29 -11.94
N TYR A 48 7.94 11.01 -13.09
CA TYR A 48 7.87 11.95 -14.23
C TYR A 48 7.13 13.27 -13.92
N TRP A 49 6.03 13.22 -13.15
CA TRP A 49 5.28 14.43 -12.81
C TRP A 49 6.05 15.37 -11.85
N MET A 50 6.98 14.83 -11.04
CA MET A 50 7.80 15.64 -10.13
C MET A 50 8.82 16.49 -10.88
N ASP A 51 9.34 15.98 -11.99
CA ASP A 51 10.31 16.71 -12.81
C ASP A 51 9.70 17.97 -13.43
N SER A 52 8.37 17.99 -13.63
CA SER A 52 7.64 19.15 -14.14
C SER A 52 7.65 20.36 -13.19
N PHE A 53 7.93 20.16 -11.89
CA PHE A 53 8.05 21.26 -10.93
C PHE A 53 9.42 21.96 -10.98
N GLU A 54 10.42 21.39 -11.67
CA GLU A 54 11.79 21.92 -11.80
C GLU A 54 12.42 22.30 -10.44
N ASN A 55 11.97 21.68 -9.35
CA ASN A 55 12.38 21.98 -7.98
C ASN A 55 13.20 20.84 -7.36
N LYS A 56 14.52 21.02 -7.38
CA LYS A 56 15.45 20.02 -6.83
C LYS A 56 15.22 19.70 -5.35
N TRP A 57 14.90 20.71 -4.55
CA TRP A 57 14.68 20.55 -3.11
C TRP A 57 13.40 19.76 -2.81
N LEU A 58 12.34 20.01 -3.58
CA LEU A 58 11.11 19.22 -3.50
C LEU A 58 11.37 17.76 -3.86
N ASN A 59 12.11 17.50 -4.93
CA ASN A 59 12.45 16.14 -5.34
C ASN A 59 13.24 15.42 -4.25
N GLU A 60 14.25 16.07 -3.64
CA GLU A 60 15.03 15.51 -2.55
C GLU A 60 14.17 15.21 -1.31
N ALA A 61 13.24 16.10 -0.96
CA ALA A 61 12.29 15.88 0.12
C ALA A 61 11.39 14.67 -0.12
N VAL A 62 10.89 14.48 -1.34
CA VAL A 62 10.08 13.32 -1.72
C VAL A 62 10.90 12.03 -1.66
N PHE A 63 12.11 12.00 -2.19
CA PHE A 63 12.99 10.83 -2.11
C PHE A 63 13.32 10.46 -0.66
N THR A 64 13.57 11.47 0.19
CA THR A 64 13.78 11.26 1.61
C THR A 64 12.53 10.66 2.27
N ALA A 65 11.34 11.20 1.96
CA ALA A 65 10.09 10.67 2.48
C ALA A 65 9.85 9.21 2.05
N TRP A 66 10.13 8.85 0.79
CA TRP A 66 9.99 7.47 0.32
C TRP A 66 10.92 6.50 1.06
N SER A 67 12.17 6.91 1.32
CA SER A 67 13.15 6.05 1.97
C SER A 67 12.95 5.94 3.49
N ALA A 68 12.42 6.98 4.13
CA ALA A 68 12.31 7.07 5.58
C ALA A 68 10.90 6.76 6.12
N ASN A 69 9.88 6.61 5.26
CA ASN A 69 8.51 6.37 5.71
C ASN A 69 8.29 4.90 6.12
N PRO A 70 8.08 4.61 7.43
CA PRO A 70 7.92 3.22 7.90
C PRO A 70 6.69 2.52 7.32
N SER A 71 5.62 3.26 7.03
CA SER A 71 4.40 2.70 6.44
C SER A 71 4.66 2.22 5.02
N LEU A 72 5.43 2.98 4.24
CA LEU A 72 5.79 2.59 2.88
C LEU A 72 6.73 1.37 2.86
N VAL A 73 7.68 1.31 3.81
CA VAL A 73 8.54 0.13 4.00
C VAL A 73 7.70 -1.09 4.34
N ALA A 74 6.75 -0.96 5.28
CA ALA A 74 5.86 -2.06 5.65
C ALA A 74 5.02 -2.54 4.45
N MET A 75 4.53 -1.64 3.60
CA MET A 75 3.81 -2.02 2.36
C MET A 75 4.71 -2.74 1.36
N ALA A 76 5.97 -2.32 1.22
CA ALA A 76 6.94 -3.02 0.37
C ALA A 76 7.14 -4.47 0.82
N GLU A 77 7.38 -4.69 2.13
CA GLU A 77 7.55 -6.01 2.71
C GLU A 77 6.26 -6.86 2.58
N GLN A 78 5.10 -6.25 2.76
CA GLN A 78 3.83 -6.94 2.56
C GLN A 78 3.62 -7.34 1.08
N THR A 79 4.05 -6.51 0.14
CA THR A 79 4.01 -6.84 -1.28
C THR A 79 4.93 -8.02 -1.60
N LEU A 80 6.15 -8.06 -1.03
CA LEU A 80 7.04 -9.21 -1.16
C LEU A 80 6.41 -10.48 -0.59
N ALA A 81 5.78 -10.40 0.60
CA ALA A 81 5.08 -11.54 1.20
C ALA A 81 3.96 -12.08 0.30
N ARG A 82 3.20 -11.21 -0.40
CA ARG A 82 2.21 -11.62 -1.41
C ARG A 82 2.85 -12.34 -2.60
N GLY A 83 4.06 -11.94 -2.99
CA GLY A 83 4.84 -12.63 -4.01
C GLY A 83 5.17 -14.07 -3.60
N GLU A 84 5.63 -14.26 -2.37
CA GLU A 84 5.92 -15.58 -1.81
C GLU A 84 4.65 -16.45 -1.66
N GLU A 85 3.53 -15.86 -1.26
CA GLU A 85 2.23 -16.56 -1.27
C GLU A 85 1.86 -17.08 -2.65
N ALA A 86 2.15 -16.34 -3.72
CA ALA A 86 1.91 -16.78 -5.09
C ALA A 86 2.82 -17.95 -5.50
N VAL A 87 4.07 -17.97 -5.02
CA VAL A 87 4.99 -19.09 -5.19
C VAL A 87 4.47 -20.34 -4.47
N ILE A 88 4.04 -20.20 -3.22
CA ILE A 88 3.47 -21.29 -2.41
C ILE A 88 2.22 -21.86 -3.08
N ALA A 89 1.31 -20.99 -3.56
CA ALA A 89 0.12 -21.42 -4.30
C ALA A 89 0.48 -22.19 -5.58
N GLY A 90 1.57 -21.82 -6.25
CA GLY A 90 2.11 -22.53 -7.40
C GLY A 90 2.70 -23.90 -7.07
N ALA A 91 3.31 -24.02 -5.89
CA ALA A 91 3.92 -25.28 -5.43
C ALA A 91 2.89 -26.40 -5.23
N SER A 92 1.63 -26.07 -4.89
CA SER A 92 0.57 -27.07 -4.68
C SER A 92 0.18 -27.84 -5.95
N ILE A 93 0.58 -27.38 -7.14
CA ILE A 93 0.38 -28.11 -8.40
C ILE A 93 1.38 -29.27 -8.54
N LEU A 94 2.51 -29.21 -7.83
CA LEU A 94 3.58 -30.18 -7.88
C LEU A 94 3.38 -31.31 -6.86
N PRO A 95 3.94 -32.53 -7.11
CA PRO A 95 3.98 -33.57 -6.08
C PRO A 95 4.67 -33.09 -4.81
N GLN A 96 4.05 -33.35 -3.66
CA GLN A 96 4.55 -33.00 -2.33
C GLN A 96 5.20 -34.22 -1.70
N ALA A 97 6.47 -34.11 -1.33
CA ALA A 97 7.22 -35.15 -0.65
C ALA A 97 7.54 -34.71 0.78
N ASN A 98 7.11 -35.50 1.76
CA ASN A 98 7.38 -35.27 3.18
C ASN A 98 8.21 -36.41 3.73
N VAL A 99 9.28 -36.09 4.44
CA VAL A 99 10.11 -37.02 5.16
C VAL A 99 9.86 -36.84 6.65
N GLY A 100 9.44 -37.89 7.30
CA GLY A 100 9.19 -37.90 8.76
C GLY A 100 10.08 -38.89 9.48
N MET A 101 10.59 -38.48 10.62
CA MET A 101 11.28 -39.37 11.59
C MET A 101 10.66 -39.17 12.96
N ASN A 102 10.21 -40.25 13.57
CA ASN A 102 9.64 -40.23 14.90
C ASN A 102 10.41 -41.22 15.82
N GLY A 103 10.81 -40.72 16.99
CA GLY A 103 11.35 -41.57 18.05
C GLY A 103 10.50 -41.42 19.32
N SER A 104 10.07 -42.52 19.91
CA SER A 104 9.38 -42.47 21.18
C SER A 104 9.96 -43.48 22.17
N ARG A 105 10.08 -43.04 23.40
CA ARG A 105 10.45 -43.89 24.54
C ARG A 105 9.38 -43.77 25.61
N SER A 106 8.77 -44.91 25.96
CA SER A 106 7.70 -44.95 26.94
C SER A 106 8.08 -45.93 28.05
N LYS A 107 7.97 -45.52 29.31
CA LYS A 107 8.14 -46.37 30.47
C LYS A 107 6.81 -46.51 31.19
N ARG A 108 6.30 -47.74 31.28
CA ARG A 108 5.08 -48.06 32.03
C ARG A 108 5.44 -48.82 33.28
N ASN A 109 5.00 -48.34 34.42
CA ASN A 109 5.11 -49.03 35.70
C ASN A 109 3.79 -49.73 35.98
N LEU A 110 3.84 -51.05 36.10
CA LEU A 110 2.71 -51.91 36.50
C LEU A 110 2.68 -52.01 38.00
N ILE A 111 1.94 -51.15 38.69
CA ILE A 111 1.75 -51.16 40.12
C ILE A 111 0.41 -51.87 40.42
N GLY A 112 0.40 -52.90 41.27
CA GLY A 112 -0.85 -53.50 41.72
C GLY A 112 -1.32 -54.76 40.98
N PHE A 113 -0.57 -55.29 40.01
CA PHE A 113 -0.90 -56.57 39.34
C PHE A 113 -0.27 -57.79 40.00
N GLY A 114 -0.41 -57.95 41.33
CA GLY A 114 -0.14 -59.21 42.01
C GLY A 114 1.25 -59.92 41.85
N PHE A 115 2.26 -59.19 41.41
CA PHE A 115 3.61 -59.66 41.26
C PHE A 115 4.28 -59.75 42.67
N PRO A 116 4.89 -60.93 43.08
CA PRO A 116 5.42 -61.14 44.42
C PRO A 116 6.54 -60.17 44.84
N ASN A 117 7.14 -59.43 43.94
CA ASN A 117 8.31 -58.58 44.17
C ASN A 117 8.08 -57.07 43.84
N GLY A 118 6.88 -56.57 44.00
CA GLY A 118 6.67 -55.09 43.84
C GLY A 118 6.35 -54.66 42.43
N SER A 119 6.88 -53.55 41.96
CA SER A 119 6.56 -52.95 40.68
C SER A 119 7.43 -53.44 39.52
N THR A 120 6.82 -53.95 38.46
CA THR A 120 7.51 -54.29 37.22
C THR A 120 7.37 -53.08 36.24
N SER A 121 8.48 -52.62 35.71
CA SER A 121 8.47 -51.52 34.70
C SER A 121 8.89 -52.06 33.33
N PHE A 122 8.14 -51.69 32.29
CA PHE A 122 8.48 -51.95 30.89
C PHE A 122 8.87 -50.64 30.22
N THR A 123 10.04 -50.66 29.55
CA THR A 123 10.46 -49.57 28.70
C THR A 123 10.31 -50.03 27.25
N THR A 124 9.53 -49.29 26.48
CA THR A 124 9.35 -49.52 25.04
C THR A 124 9.99 -48.35 24.30
N GLU A 125 10.85 -48.66 23.38
CA GLU A 125 11.47 -47.70 22.46
C GLU A 125 10.98 -48.03 21.05
N SER A 126 10.53 -47.01 20.32
CA SER A 126 10.15 -47.17 18.93
C SER A 126 10.73 -46.03 18.09
N PHE A 127 11.32 -46.41 16.97
CA PHE A 127 11.81 -45.48 15.97
C PHE A 127 11.10 -45.81 14.65
N SER A 128 10.57 -44.79 14.00
CA SER A 128 9.99 -44.92 12.67
C SER A 128 10.50 -43.83 11.77
N SER A 129 10.77 -44.18 10.54
CA SER A 129 11.07 -43.21 9.45
C SER A 129 10.19 -43.54 8.26
N GLY A 130 9.77 -42.51 7.56
CA GLY A 130 8.91 -42.68 6.38
C GLY A 130 9.01 -41.55 5.42
N ILE A 131 8.79 -41.82 4.14
CA ILE A 131 8.62 -40.85 3.09
C ILE A 131 7.17 -40.93 2.64
N ASN A 132 6.46 -39.82 2.69
CA ASN A 132 5.09 -39.71 2.16
C ASN A 132 5.10 -38.83 0.94
N LEU A 133 4.63 -39.35 -0.20
CA LEU A 133 4.46 -38.64 -1.45
C LEU A 133 2.96 -38.47 -1.72
N SER A 134 2.51 -37.23 -1.87
CA SER A 134 1.12 -36.91 -2.24
C SER A 134 1.10 -35.98 -3.45
N TRP A 135 0.16 -36.23 -4.37
CA TRP A 135 -0.04 -35.41 -5.55
C TRP A 135 -1.52 -35.37 -5.92
N GLU A 136 -2.06 -34.14 -6.06
CA GLU A 136 -3.42 -33.90 -6.56
C GLU A 136 -3.33 -33.50 -8.03
N ILE A 137 -3.88 -34.37 -8.92
CA ILE A 137 -3.92 -34.08 -10.34
C ILE A 137 -5.03 -33.07 -10.61
N ASP A 138 -4.65 -31.90 -11.16
CA ASP A 138 -5.58 -30.77 -11.41
C ASP A 138 -6.34 -30.96 -12.72
N LEU A 139 -7.36 -31.83 -12.72
CA LEU A 139 -8.18 -32.11 -13.89
C LEU A 139 -9.13 -30.96 -14.27
N TRP A 140 -9.63 -30.22 -13.29
CA TRP A 140 -10.61 -29.16 -13.46
C TRP A 140 -10.03 -27.74 -13.32
N GLY A 141 -8.73 -27.61 -13.15
CA GLY A 141 -8.07 -26.31 -13.08
C GLY A 141 -8.14 -25.60 -11.72
N LYS A 142 -8.66 -26.23 -10.66
CA LYS A 142 -8.77 -25.66 -9.32
C LYS A 142 -7.44 -25.10 -8.79
N LEU A 143 -6.38 -25.90 -8.85
CA LEU A 143 -5.06 -25.49 -8.35
C LEU A 143 -4.43 -24.39 -9.23
N ARG A 144 -4.63 -24.48 -10.53
CA ARG A 144 -4.20 -23.45 -11.48
C ARG A 144 -4.91 -22.12 -11.22
N ASP A 145 -6.21 -22.15 -10.97
CA ASP A 145 -6.98 -20.94 -10.66
C ASP A 145 -6.60 -20.34 -9.30
N GLN A 146 -6.31 -21.17 -8.31
CA GLN A 146 -5.77 -20.71 -7.03
C GLN A 146 -4.41 -19.99 -7.19
N ARG A 147 -3.49 -20.56 -7.97
CA ARG A 147 -2.21 -19.92 -8.30
C ARG A 147 -2.43 -18.59 -9.04
N ASN A 148 -3.31 -18.58 -10.06
CA ASN A 148 -3.61 -17.38 -10.83
C ASN A 148 -4.23 -16.29 -9.94
N SER A 149 -5.13 -16.65 -9.03
CA SER A 149 -5.70 -15.74 -8.04
C SER A 149 -4.63 -15.14 -7.13
N ALA A 150 -3.71 -15.97 -6.60
CA ALA A 150 -2.60 -15.49 -5.77
C ALA A 150 -1.68 -14.54 -6.55
N LYS A 151 -1.38 -14.87 -7.83
CA LYS A 151 -0.60 -13.98 -8.70
C LYS A 151 -1.29 -12.63 -8.92
N LYS A 152 -2.60 -12.61 -9.13
CA LYS A 152 -3.36 -11.36 -9.29
C LYS A 152 -3.41 -10.53 -8.00
N ARG A 153 -3.43 -11.19 -6.83
CA ARG A 153 -3.30 -10.47 -5.54
C ARG A 153 -1.94 -9.83 -5.37
N PHE A 154 -0.87 -10.50 -5.84
CA PHE A 154 0.46 -9.91 -5.84
C PHE A 154 0.54 -8.69 -6.78
N GLU A 155 0.04 -8.81 -8.01
CA GLU A 155 -0.02 -7.69 -8.97
C GLU A 155 -0.84 -6.51 -8.40
N GLY A 156 -1.95 -6.79 -7.70
CA GLY A 156 -2.73 -5.78 -6.99
C GLY A 156 -1.92 -5.08 -5.89
N ALA A 157 -1.22 -5.85 -5.06
CA ALA A 157 -0.37 -5.29 -4.00
C ALA A 157 0.78 -4.42 -4.55
N GLN A 158 1.33 -4.77 -5.72
CA GLN A 158 2.31 -3.92 -6.41
C GLN A 158 1.70 -2.57 -6.83
N ALA A 159 0.50 -2.61 -7.41
CA ALA A 159 -0.21 -1.38 -7.80
C ALA A 159 -0.57 -0.51 -6.57
N ASP A 160 -0.99 -1.12 -5.47
CA ASP A 160 -1.28 -0.42 -4.20
C ASP A 160 -0.01 0.25 -3.64
N TYR A 161 1.13 -0.43 -3.70
CA TYR A 161 2.42 0.15 -3.28
C TYR A 161 2.82 1.36 -4.13
N GLU A 162 2.71 1.28 -5.46
CA GLU A 162 2.98 2.42 -6.33
C GLU A 162 1.99 3.56 -6.10
N GLY A 163 0.71 3.26 -5.88
CA GLY A 163 -0.31 4.24 -5.50
C GLY A 163 0.01 4.95 -4.17
N ALA A 164 0.53 4.21 -3.18
CA ALA A 164 0.97 4.78 -1.91
C ALA A 164 2.19 5.71 -2.07
N ARG A 165 3.15 5.34 -2.90
CA ARG A 165 4.30 6.20 -3.26
C ARG A 165 3.85 7.51 -3.88
N LEU A 166 2.93 7.44 -4.85
CA LEU A 166 2.36 8.63 -5.49
C LEU A 166 1.61 9.51 -4.49
N SER A 167 0.79 8.89 -3.63
CA SER A 167 0.05 9.61 -2.59
C SER A 167 0.98 10.33 -1.61
N LEU A 168 2.04 9.67 -1.15
CA LEU A 168 3.04 10.27 -0.27
C LEU A 168 3.76 11.45 -0.94
N ALA A 169 4.17 11.29 -2.19
CA ALA A 169 4.79 12.37 -2.96
C ALA A 169 3.87 13.60 -3.07
N GLY A 170 2.58 13.37 -3.36
CA GLY A 170 1.59 14.46 -3.39
C GLY A 170 1.37 15.13 -2.03
N GLN A 171 1.47 14.39 -0.93
CA GLN A 171 1.41 14.96 0.43
C GLN A 171 2.62 15.84 0.73
N VAL A 172 3.83 15.37 0.39
CA VAL A 172 5.08 16.14 0.56
C VAL A 172 5.04 17.42 -0.28
N ALA A 173 4.59 17.34 -1.53
CA ALA A 173 4.47 18.50 -2.40
C ALA A 173 3.49 19.54 -1.83
N ARG A 174 2.33 19.12 -1.34
CA ARG A 174 1.37 20.03 -0.69
C ARG A 174 1.94 20.68 0.56
N ALA A 175 2.66 19.92 1.39
CA ALA A 175 3.30 20.48 2.59
C ALA A 175 4.40 21.48 2.21
N TRP A 176 5.19 21.18 1.20
CA TRP A 176 6.24 22.06 0.69
C TRP A 176 5.67 23.41 0.25
N TYR A 177 4.67 23.40 -0.63
CA TYR A 177 4.05 24.64 -1.10
C TYR A 177 3.26 25.35 -0.01
N GLY A 178 2.73 24.63 1.00
CA GLY A 178 2.13 25.27 2.17
C GLY A 178 3.15 26.06 3.01
N ILE A 179 4.40 25.60 3.10
CA ILE A 179 5.49 26.36 3.75
C ILE A 179 5.79 27.62 2.92
N VAL A 180 6.00 27.48 1.63
CA VAL A 180 6.28 28.61 0.72
C VAL A 180 5.16 29.66 0.78
N GLU A 181 3.90 29.23 0.77
CA GLU A 181 2.74 30.11 0.92
C GLU A 181 2.79 30.86 2.26
N SER A 182 3.07 30.15 3.35
CA SER A 182 3.14 30.77 4.70
C SER A 182 4.27 31.79 4.81
N GLU A 183 5.43 31.53 4.20
CA GLU A 183 6.54 32.50 4.13
C GLU A 183 6.15 33.78 3.36
N GLN A 184 5.48 33.62 2.22
CA GLN A 184 5.00 34.75 1.44
C GLN A 184 3.91 35.55 2.17
N GLN A 185 3.00 34.87 2.89
CA GLN A 185 2.00 35.53 3.73
C GLN A 185 2.63 36.33 4.87
N LEU A 186 3.68 35.80 5.50
CA LEU A 186 4.42 36.50 6.53
C LEU A 186 5.07 37.79 5.98
N GLU A 187 5.78 37.67 4.86
CA GLU A 187 6.40 38.82 4.20
C GLU A 187 5.36 39.90 3.84
N LEU A 188 4.21 39.50 3.30
CA LEU A 188 3.11 40.41 2.99
C LEU A 188 2.56 41.09 4.26
N ALA A 189 2.38 40.34 5.35
CA ALA A 189 1.91 40.91 6.62
C ALA A 189 2.88 41.94 7.20
N GLU A 190 4.19 41.68 7.13
CA GLU A 190 5.23 42.63 7.54
C GLU A 190 5.17 43.92 6.70
N GLN A 191 5.06 43.82 5.37
CA GLN A 191 4.91 44.99 4.48
C GLN A 191 3.62 45.76 4.75
N MET A 192 2.52 45.07 5.06
CA MET A 192 1.26 45.73 5.44
C MET A 192 1.41 46.48 6.76
N THR A 193 2.04 45.89 7.76
CA THR A 193 2.29 46.53 9.05
C THR A 193 3.12 47.81 8.88
N GLU A 194 4.23 47.72 8.14
CA GLU A 194 5.05 48.90 7.82
C GLU A 194 4.25 50.02 7.13
N THR A 195 3.35 49.62 6.24
CA THR A 195 2.49 50.59 5.53
C THR A 195 1.49 51.25 6.47
N PHE A 196 0.87 50.50 7.36
CA PHE A 196 -0.05 51.06 8.36
C PHE A 196 0.68 51.96 9.36
N GLU A 197 1.88 51.60 9.82
CA GLU A 197 2.71 52.49 10.68
C GLU A 197 3.02 53.81 10.00
N LYS A 198 3.44 53.79 8.74
CA LYS A 198 3.71 55.01 7.99
C LYS A 198 2.44 55.87 7.83
N ASN A 199 1.29 55.24 7.53
CA ASN A 199 0.02 55.93 7.41
C ASN A 199 -0.43 56.53 8.73
N GLN A 200 -0.33 55.79 9.84
CA GLN A 200 -0.64 56.29 11.19
C GLN A 200 0.23 57.49 11.54
N ALA A 201 1.54 57.42 11.34
CA ALA A 201 2.47 58.52 11.59
C ALA A 201 2.12 59.76 10.73
N PHE A 202 1.75 59.57 9.45
CA PHE A 202 1.32 60.64 8.58
C PHE A 202 0.04 61.32 9.05
N ILE A 203 -0.99 60.55 9.43
CA ILE A 203 -2.27 61.06 9.95
C ILE A 203 -2.08 61.77 11.30
N ALA A 204 -1.26 61.21 12.21
CA ALA A 204 -0.94 61.81 13.50
C ALA A 204 -0.25 63.18 13.31
N ASN A 205 0.67 63.28 12.37
CA ASN A 205 1.32 64.60 12.06
C ASN A 205 0.30 65.61 11.55
N ARG A 206 -0.60 65.21 10.64
CA ARG A 206 -1.69 66.07 10.15
C ARG A 206 -2.62 66.49 11.28
N PHE A 207 -2.96 65.64 12.19
CA PHE A 207 -3.80 65.93 13.35
C PHE A 207 -3.17 66.96 14.27
N VAL A 208 -1.89 66.81 14.59
CA VAL A 208 -1.15 67.83 15.41
C VAL A 208 -1.12 69.21 14.75
N ASN A 209 -1.08 69.24 13.44
CA ASN A 209 -1.10 70.49 12.64
C ASN A 209 -2.53 71.03 12.35
N GLY A 210 -3.57 70.41 12.91
CA GLY A 210 -4.98 70.80 12.72
C GLY A 210 -5.54 70.47 11.32
N LEU A 211 -4.88 69.57 10.58
CA LEU A 211 -5.23 69.19 9.18
C LEU A 211 -5.97 67.84 9.08
N ALA A 212 -6.18 67.18 10.19
CA ALA A 212 -6.95 65.96 10.29
C ALA A 212 -7.85 65.96 11.53
N SER A 213 -8.95 65.21 11.53
CA SER A 213 -9.87 65.10 12.66
C SER A 213 -9.40 64.05 13.65
N SER A 214 -9.91 64.11 14.92
CA SER A 214 -9.66 63.08 15.91
C SER A 214 -10.13 61.70 15.47
N LEU A 215 -11.27 61.64 14.76
CA LEU A 215 -11.78 60.38 14.20
C LEU A 215 -10.82 59.74 13.19
N GLU A 216 -10.21 60.50 12.30
CA GLU A 216 -9.22 60.01 11.34
C GLU A 216 -7.97 59.49 12.08
N ASN A 217 -7.52 60.17 13.12
CA ASN A 217 -6.39 59.72 13.92
C ASN A 217 -6.69 58.42 14.70
N ASP A 218 -7.90 58.32 15.30
CA ASP A 218 -8.32 57.13 16.03
C ASP A 218 -8.51 55.92 15.11
N LEU A 219 -9.06 56.11 13.90
CA LEU A 219 -9.17 55.10 12.88
C LEU A 219 -7.78 54.59 12.41
N ALA A 220 -6.84 55.52 12.16
CA ALA A 220 -5.50 55.15 11.76
C ALA A 220 -4.75 54.36 12.87
N THR A 221 -4.99 54.68 14.13
CA THR A 221 -4.39 54.00 15.29
C THR A 221 -5.03 52.65 15.50
N SER A 222 -6.34 52.48 15.21
CA SER A 222 -7.04 51.19 15.35
C SER A 222 -6.78 50.20 14.19
N ALA A 223 -6.22 50.69 13.10
CA ALA A 223 -5.85 49.87 11.92
C ALA A 223 -4.44 49.23 12.09
N LEU A 224 -3.65 49.69 13.04
CA LEU A 224 -2.33 49.17 13.40
C LEU A 224 -2.45 47.95 14.31
#